data_9b44be22fac70eba1c77706b3e01b657
#
_entry.id   9b44be22fac70eba1c77706b3e01b657
#
_cell.length_a   1.000
_cell.length_b   1.000
_cell.length_c   1.000
_cell.angle_alpha   90.00
_cell.angle_beta   90.00
_cell.angle_gamma   90.00
#
_symmetry.space_group_name_H-M   'P 1'
#
loop_
_entity.id
_entity.type
_entity.pdbx_description
1 polymer ?
#
loop_
_entity_poly.entity_id
_entity_poly.type
_entity_poly.pdbx_seq_one_letter_code
_entity_poly.pdbx_strand_id
1 'polypeptide(L)'
;MKIIIDAMGGDFAPEAPVRGALLAREKYGADIILTGRTADILRELEKAGCKEVPQGIEIANAEEVVEICDDPATAFKQKKDSSLTVGLNLLRDGQADGFISAGSTGALLAGATLVVKRIRGLRRAALAPTIPTMTGKAVLIDCGANAECTSEYLLQFAYLGSYYAEKVLGIVQPRVGLLNIGAEPSKGDTLRRETYARLKEAGGQGHLNFIGNIEANTALAGGCDVIVADGYSGNIMLKSVEGAAKLMSGELKKMLTKSAKTKLAYLLLKDGLADFKKMLDPNEVGGTALLGISRPVVKAHGSSNAAAFCNAVRQTIAVAESGIIADITQNVDKMKITPEKD
;
A
#
# COMPACT_ATOMS: atom_id res chain seq x y z
N MET A 1 5.83 12.63 -15.10
CA MET A 1 5.31 11.27 -14.88
C MET A 1 3.83 11.21 -15.14
N LYS A 2 3.36 10.12 -15.70
CA LYS A 2 1.93 9.91 -16.00
C LYS A 2 1.37 8.78 -15.11
N ILE A 3 0.31 9.07 -14.35
CA ILE A 3 -0.30 8.16 -13.39
C ILE A 3 -1.75 7.89 -13.77
N ILE A 4 -2.17 6.63 -13.74
CA ILE A 4 -3.55 6.24 -13.95
C ILE A 4 -4.26 6.19 -12.60
N ILE A 5 -5.47 6.76 -12.54
CA ILE A 5 -6.35 6.66 -11.38
C ILE A 5 -7.68 6.03 -11.82
N ASP A 6 -8.04 4.93 -11.18
CA ASP A 6 -9.37 4.32 -11.28
C ASP A 6 -10.40 5.27 -10.66
N ALA A 7 -11.15 5.98 -11.51
CA ALA A 7 -12.09 6.99 -11.08
C ALA A 7 -13.39 6.41 -10.52
N MET A 8 -13.66 5.11 -10.71
CA MET A 8 -14.87 4.44 -10.24
C MET A 8 -14.63 3.57 -9.00
N GLY A 9 -13.39 3.48 -8.50
CA GLY A 9 -13.05 2.67 -7.34
C GLY A 9 -13.13 3.45 -6.03
N GLY A 10 -13.76 2.85 -5.00
CA GLY A 10 -13.89 3.39 -3.65
C GLY A 10 -15.25 3.97 -3.32
N ASP A 11 -15.45 4.23 -2.02
CA ASP A 11 -16.76 4.62 -1.44
C ASP A 11 -17.21 6.03 -1.89
N PHE A 12 -16.25 6.88 -2.28
CA PHE A 12 -16.48 8.27 -2.70
C PHE A 12 -16.14 8.51 -4.18
N ALA A 13 -16.18 7.45 -4.98
CA ALA A 13 -16.03 7.56 -6.42
C ALA A 13 -17.29 8.12 -7.08
N PRO A 14 -17.19 8.92 -8.13
CA PRO A 14 -15.96 9.44 -8.77
C PRO A 14 -15.42 10.75 -8.15
N GLU A 15 -16.08 11.36 -7.18
CA GLU A 15 -15.74 12.67 -6.62
C GLU A 15 -14.31 12.70 -6.06
N ALA A 16 -13.99 11.78 -5.14
CA ALA A 16 -12.68 11.77 -4.47
C ALA A 16 -11.50 11.50 -5.42
N PRO A 17 -11.56 10.50 -6.33
CA PRO A 17 -10.52 10.29 -7.34
C PRO A 17 -10.31 11.50 -8.25
N VAL A 18 -11.39 12.10 -8.76
CA VAL A 18 -11.30 13.26 -9.67
C VAL A 18 -10.71 14.48 -8.97
N ARG A 19 -11.19 14.83 -7.78
CA ARG A 19 -10.61 15.93 -6.98
C ARG A 19 -9.17 15.64 -6.55
N GLY A 20 -8.86 14.39 -6.21
CA GLY A 20 -7.50 13.96 -5.90
C GLY A 20 -6.55 14.10 -7.08
N ALA A 21 -7.01 13.81 -8.29
CA ALA A 21 -6.27 14.02 -9.53
C ALA A 21 -5.94 15.49 -9.75
N LEU A 22 -6.91 16.38 -9.58
CA LEU A 22 -6.70 17.83 -9.69
C LEU A 22 -5.66 18.33 -8.69
N LEU A 23 -5.79 17.94 -7.42
CA LEU A 23 -4.82 18.29 -6.37
C LEU A 23 -3.42 17.74 -6.66
N ALA A 24 -3.32 16.53 -7.18
CA ALA A 24 -2.03 15.92 -7.52
C ALA A 24 -1.38 16.62 -8.72
N ARG A 25 -2.17 17.01 -9.74
CA ARG A 25 -1.70 17.78 -10.87
C ARG A 25 -1.13 19.13 -10.43
N GLU A 26 -1.87 19.84 -9.58
CA GLU A 26 -1.44 21.14 -9.04
C GLU A 26 -0.15 21.01 -8.20
N LYS A 27 -0.12 20.01 -7.30
CA LYS A 27 0.94 19.90 -6.29
C LYS A 27 2.22 19.24 -6.79
N TYR A 28 2.12 18.27 -7.69
CA TYR A 28 3.25 17.45 -8.13
C TYR A 28 3.55 17.59 -9.63
N GLY A 29 2.72 18.30 -10.39
CA GLY A 29 2.89 18.42 -11.85
C GLY A 29 2.70 17.11 -12.62
N ALA A 30 2.10 16.08 -11.99
CA ALA A 30 1.90 14.79 -12.61
C ALA A 30 0.83 14.83 -13.70
N ASP A 31 1.06 14.18 -14.82
CA ASP A 31 0.00 13.91 -15.80
C ASP A 31 -0.86 12.76 -15.30
N ILE A 32 -2.18 12.88 -15.45
CA ILE A 32 -3.13 11.91 -14.89
C ILE A 32 -4.04 11.37 -16.00
N ILE A 33 -4.22 10.05 -16.04
CA ILE A 33 -5.28 9.40 -16.79
C ILE A 33 -6.36 8.96 -15.81
N LEU A 34 -7.57 9.48 -15.93
CA LEU A 34 -8.74 9.04 -15.18
C LEU A 34 -9.44 7.95 -15.98
N THR A 35 -9.55 6.73 -15.42
CA THR A 35 -10.30 5.64 -16.07
C THR A 35 -11.68 5.51 -15.47
N GLY A 36 -12.73 5.51 -16.30
CA GLY A 36 -14.12 5.40 -15.85
C GLY A 36 -15.10 6.02 -16.81
N ARG A 37 -16.36 6.13 -16.37
CA ARG A 37 -17.42 6.70 -17.20
C ARG A 37 -17.15 8.17 -17.47
N THR A 38 -16.90 8.49 -18.72
CA THR A 38 -16.55 9.87 -19.15
C THR A 38 -17.57 10.89 -18.65
N ALA A 39 -18.87 10.60 -18.75
CA ALA A 39 -19.93 11.52 -18.32
C ALA A 39 -19.87 11.83 -16.81
N ASP A 40 -19.56 10.82 -15.98
CA ASP A 40 -19.47 10.99 -14.54
C ASP A 40 -18.21 11.78 -14.16
N ILE A 41 -17.08 11.50 -14.80
CA ILE A 41 -15.82 12.25 -14.60
C ILE A 41 -15.98 13.72 -15.00
N LEU A 42 -16.55 14.00 -16.16
CA LEU A 42 -16.79 15.38 -16.63
C LEU A 42 -17.71 16.15 -15.68
N ARG A 43 -18.76 15.51 -15.15
CA ARG A 43 -19.65 16.12 -14.15
C ARG A 43 -18.90 16.50 -12.87
N GLU A 44 -17.97 15.68 -12.39
CA GLU A 44 -17.17 16.01 -11.21
C GLU A 44 -16.12 17.08 -11.48
N LEU A 45 -15.52 17.11 -12.67
CA LEU A 45 -14.65 18.21 -13.11
C LEU A 45 -15.43 19.55 -13.15
N GLU A 46 -16.65 19.56 -13.69
CA GLU A 46 -17.50 20.75 -13.71
C GLU A 46 -17.84 21.23 -12.30
N LYS A 47 -18.22 20.32 -11.37
CA LYS A 47 -18.46 20.64 -9.95
C LYS A 47 -17.19 21.19 -9.26
N ALA A 48 -16.02 20.79 -9.72
CA ALA A 48 -14.74 21.32 -9.23
C ALA A 48 -14.38 22.67 -9.87
N GLY A 49 -15.22 23.23 -10.77
CA GLY A 49 -15.03 24.52 -11.42
C GLY A 49 -14.26 24.45 -12.76
N CYS A 50 -14.02 23.27 -13.29
CA CYS A 50 -13.34 23.08 -14.57
C CYS A 50 -14.36 23.14 -15.72
N LYS A 51 -14.27 24.14 -16.61
CA LYS A 51 -15.16 24.24 -17.80
C LYS A 51 -14.77 23.25 -18.91
N GLU A 52 -13.52 22.84 -18.94
CA GLU A 52 -12.93 21.89 -19.87
C GLU A 52 -12.03 20.94 -19.10
N VAL A 53 -11.66 19.82 -19.71
CA VAL A 53 -10.66 18.89 -19.11
C VAL A 53 -9.33 19.64 -18.98
N PRO A 54 -8.79 19.77 -17.74
CA PRO A 54 -7.58 20.53 -17.52
C PRO A 54 -6.38 19.93 -18.24
N GLN A 55 -5.44 20.78 -18.64
CA GLN A 55 -4.18 20.33 -19.24
C GLN A 55 -3.45 19.36 -18.31
N GLY A 56 -3.00 18.22 -18.85
CA GLY A 56 -2.34 17.15 -18.10
C GLY A 56 -3.31 16.18 -17.42
N ILE A 57 -4.61 16.30 -17.69
CA ILE A 57 -5.61 15.27 -17.34
C ILE A 57 -6.18 14.71 -18.64
N GLU A 58 -6.20 13.38 -18.72
CA GLU A 58 -6.80 12.63 -19.81
C GLU A 58 -7.90 11.73 -19.26
N ILE A 59 -8.92 11.42 -20.05
CA ILE A 59 -9.99 10.50 -19.67
C ILE A 59 -9.93 9.30 -20.60
N ALA A 60 -9.79 8.10 -20.01
CA ALA A 60 -9.94 6.85 -20.71
C ALA A 60 -11.32 6.27 -20.34
N ASN A 61 -12.24 6.27 -21.31
CA ASN A 61 -13.60 5.82 -21.07
C ASN A 61 -13.65 4.34 -20.69
N ALA A 62 -14.50 4.02 -19.70
CA ALA A 62 -14.81 2.66 -19.27
C ALA A 62 -16.21 2.65 -18.67
N GLU A 63 -17.12 1.86 -19.24
CA GLU A 63 -18.54 1.89 -18.85
C GLU A 63 -18.87 0.99 -17.65
N GLU A 64 -18.06 -0.05 -17.43
CA GLU A 64 -18.28 -1.01 -16.36
C GLU A 64 -17.52 -0.65 -15.08
N VAL A 65 -18.03 -1.13 -13.95
CA VAL A 65 -17.38 -0.98 -12.63
C VAL A 65 -17.25 -2.36 -12.00
N VAL A 66 -16.06 -2.66 -11.44
CA VAL A 66 -15.88 -3.85 -10.61
C VAL A 66 -16.39 -3.53 -9.21
N GLU A 67 -17.46 -4.21 -8.82
CA GLU A 67 -18.10 -4.05 -7.51
C GLU A 67 -17.39 -4.90 -6.43
N ILE A 68 -17.65 -4.58 -5.16
CA ILE A 68 -17.07 -5.34 -4.03
C ILE A 68 -17.58 -6.79 -3.99
N CYS A 69 -18.80 -7.02 -4.47
CA CYS A 69 -19.43 -8.35 -4.52
C CYS A 69 -19.00 -9.21 -5.73
N ASP A 70 -18.29 -8.65 -6.70
CA ASP A 70 -17.78 -9.42 -7.83
C ASP A 70 -16.70 -10.40 -7.37
N ASP A 71 -16.65 -11.58 -8.00
CA ASP A 71 -15.58 -12.54 -7.74
C ASP A 71 -14.21 -11.96 -8.15
N PRO A 72 -13.29 -11.72 -7.21
CA PRO A 72 -12.01 -11.09 -7.49
C PRO A 72 -11.17 -11.81 -8.55
N ALA A 73 -11.30 -13.15 -8.65
CA ALA A 73 -10.50 -13.95 -9.58
C ALA A 73 -10.93 -13.79 -11.04
N THR A 74 -12.19 -13.45 -11.28
CA THR A 74 -12.80 -13.41 -12.59
C THR A 74 -13.31 -12.04 -13.04
N ALA A 75 -13.51 -11.10 -12.11
CA ALA A 75 -14.08 -9.78 -12.36
C ALA A 75 -13.42 -9.05 -13.53
N PHE A 76 -12.08 -8.99 -13.57
CA PHE A 76 -11.33 -8.33 -14.63
C PHE A 76 -11.45 -9.04 -16.01
N LYS A 77 -11.86 -10.31 -16.05
CA LYS A 77 -12.11 -11.06 -17.30
C LYS A 77 -13.54 -10.87 -17.79
N GLN A 78 -14.50 -10.78 -16.86
CA GLN A 78 -15.92 -10.64 -17.14
C GLN A 78 -16.24 -9.18 -17.49
N LYS A 79 -15.70 -8.22 -16.74
CA LYS A 79 -15.87 -6.77 -16.94
C LYS A 79 -14.64 -6.17 -17.62
N LYS A 80 -14.50 -6.47 -18.91
CA LYS A 80 -13.33 -6.03 -19.71
C LYS A 80 -13.27 -4.52 -19.92
N ASP A 81 -14.44 -3.88 -19.92
CA ASP A 81 -14.60 -2.44 -20.06
C ASP A 81 -14.75 -1.74 -18.70
N SER A 82 -14.28 -2.37 -17.62
CA SER A 82 -14.27 -1.72 -16.31
C SER A 82 -13.08 -0.76 -16.16
N SER A 83 -13.29 0.31 -15.36
CA SER A 83 -12.26 1.30 -15.05
C SER A 83 -10.97 0.66 -14.53
N LEU A 84 -11.09 -0.38 -13.70
CA LEU A 84 -9.97 -1.17 -13.21
C LEU A 84 -9.24 -1.89 -14.35
N THR A 85 -9.97 -2.61 -15.22
CA THR A 85 -9.36 -3.42 -16.28
C THR A 85 -8.75 -2.57 -17.38
N VAL A 86 -9.44 -1.50 -17.79
CA VAL A 86 -8.92 -0.51 -18.75
C VAL A 86 -7.63 0.11 -18.21
N GLY A 87 -7.62 0.58 -16.95
CA GLY A 87 -6.44 1.19 -16.33
C GLY A 87 -5.25 0.22 -16.23
N LEU A 88 -5.47 -1.04 -15.85
CA LEU A 88 -4.40 -2.03 -15.79
C LEU A 88 -3.86 -2.40 -17.18
N ASN A 89 -4.70 -2.39 -18.24
CA ASN A 89 -4.25 -2.57 -19.61
C ASN A 89 -3.37 -1.41 -20.07
N LEU A 90 -3.79 -0.16 -19.82
CA LEU A 90 -3.00 1.03 -20.14
C LEU A 90 -1.62 1.00 -19.44
N LEU A 91 -1.58 0.58 -18.15
CA LEU A 91 -0.33 0.41 -17.42
C LEU A 91 0.56 -0.68 -18.03
N ARG A 92 -0.01 -1.86 -18.36
CA ARG A 92 0.71 -2.95 -19.04
C ARG A 92 1.34 -2.48 -20.34
N ASP A 93 0.58 -1.73 -21.14
CA ASP A 93 0.99 -1.25 -22.47
C ASP A 93 1.97 -0.07 -22.40
N GLY A 94 2.37 0.35 -21.20
CA GLY A 94 3.39 1.38 -20.99
C GLY A 94 2.89 2.80 -21.24
N GLN A 95 1.57 3.02 -21.21
CA GLN A 95 0.99 4.35 -21.43
C GLN A 95 1.05 5.25 -20.19
N ALA A 96 1.44 4.68 -19.04
CA ALA A 96 1.67 5.39 -17.79
C ALA A 96 2.72 4.69 -16.93
N ASP A 97 3.20 5.41 -15.90
CA ASP A 97 4.25 4.97 -15.00
C ASP A 97 3.72 4.26 -13.75
N GLY A 98 2.43 4.39 -13.45
CA GLY A 98 1.81 3.74 -12.29
C GLY A 98 0.28 3.79 -12.33
N PHE A 99 -0.35 2.97 -11.47
CA PHE A 99 -1.81 2.81 -11.36
C PHE A 99 -2.28 2.87 -9.91
N ILE A 100 -3.39 3.55 -9.68
CA ILE A 100 -4.02 3.70 -8.36
C ILE A 100 -5.48 3.27 -8.44
N SER A 101 -5.93 2.44 -7.50
CA SER A 101 -7.35 2.12 -7.32
C SER A 101 -7.72 2.03 -5.83
N ALA A 102 -8.88 2.56 -5.47
CA ALA A 102 -9.52 2.36 -4.17
C ALA A 102 -10.60 1.26 -4.20
N GLY A 103 -10.81 0.61 -5.34
CA GLY A 103 -11.77 -0.47 -5.52
C GLY A 103 -11.44 -1.76 -4.75
N SER A 104 -12.06 -2.87 -5.12
CA SER A 104 -11.86 -4.19 -4.49
C SER A 104 -10.37 -4.58 -4.47
N THR A 105 -9.84 -4.86 -3.27
CA THR A 105 -8.44 -5.28 -3.09
C THR A 105 -8.14 -6.58 -3.82
N GLY A 106 -9.07 -7.54 -3.73
CA GLY A 106 -8.91 -8.84 -4.39
C GLY A 106 -8.89 -8.69 -5.92
N ALA A 107 -9.80 -7.90 -6.49
CA ALA A 107 -9.85 -7.67 -7.93
C ALA A 107 -8.60 -6.91 -8.44
N LEU A 108 -8.13 -5.91 -7.68
CA LEU A 108 -6.88 -5.21 -8.00
C LEU A 108 -5.68 -6.16 -7.98
N LEU A 109 -5.55 -6.98 -6.94
CA LEU A 109 -4.47 -7.96 -6.80
C LEU A 109 -4.48 -8.98 -7.94
N ALA A 110 -5.66 -9.54 -8.25
CA ALA A 110 -5.83 -10.50 -9.34
C ALA A 110 -5.53 -9.86 -10.71
N GLY A 111 -6.11 -8.69 -10.98
CA GLY A 111 -5.89 -7.94 -12.22
C GLY A 111 -4.42 -7.53 -12.38
N ALA A 112 -3.81 -6.93 -11.37
CA ALA A 112 -2.38 -6.57 -11.40
C ALA A 112 -1.49 -7.80 -11.64
N THR A 113 -1.79 -8.93 -10.98
CA THR A 113 -1.02 -10.16 -11.12
C THR A 113 -1.13 -10.77 -12.52
N LEU A 114 -2.30 -10.73 -13.14
CA LEU A 114 -2.60 -11.45 -14.38
C LEU A 114 -2.49 -10.58 -15.63
N VAL A 115 -2.81 -9.28 -15.52
CA VAL A 115 -2.74 -8.32 -16.64
C VAL A 115 -1.36 -7.67 -16.68
N VAL A 116 -0.94 -7.00 -15.61
CA VAL A 116 0.36 -6.30 -15.54
C VAL A 116 1.52 -7.29 -15.35
N LYS A 117 1.25 -8.39 -14.67
CA LYS A 117 2.15 -9.50 -14.32
C LYS A 117 3.09 -9.18 -13.16
N ARG A 118 3.51 -10.24 -12.48
CA ARG A 118 4.55 -10.19 -11.46
C ARG A 118 5.93 -10.06 -12.08
N ILE A 119 6.88 -9.54 -11.31
CA ILE A 119 8.30 -9.64 -11.63
C ILE A 119 8.63 -11.14 -11.76
N ARG A 120 9.33 -11.51 -12.84
CA ARG A 120 9.66 -12.91 -13.12
C ARG A 120 10.56 -13.47 -12.01
N GLY A 121 10.16 -14.61 -11.45
CA GLY A 121 10.86 -15.26 -10.33
C GLY A 121 10.19 -15.07 -8.97
N LEU A 122 9.33 -14.06 -8.81
CA LEU A 122 8.54 -13.90 -7.60
C LEU A 122 7.28 -14.78 -7.63
N ARG A 123 7.00 -15.42 -6.51
CA ARG A 123 5.85 -16.34 -6.35
C ARG A 123 4.55 -15.59 -6.13
N ARG A 124 4.58 -14.51 -5.34
CA ARG A 124 3.41 -13.72 -4.96
C ARG A 124 3.72 -12.22 -4.97
N ALA A 125 2.71 -11.43 -5.27
CA ALA A 125 2.71 -10.01 -4.94
C ALA A 125 2.21 -9.84 -3.50
N ALA A 126 2.63 -8.77 -2.83
CA ALA A 126 2.29 -8.50 -1.44
C ALA A 126 1.87 -7.04 -1.24
N LEU A 127 0.92 -6.81 -0.34
CA LEU A 127 0.54 -5.47 0.11
C LEU A 127 1.48 -5.03 1.22
N ALA A 128 2.11 -3.87 1.03
CA ALA A 128 3.12 -3.33 1.93
C ALA A 128 2.72 -1.94 2.46
N PRO A 129 1.74 -1.83 3.39
CA PRO A 129 1.44 -0.57 4.04
C PRO A 129 2.61 -0.11 4.90
N THR A 130 2.76 1.21 4.98
CA THR A 130 3.63 1.85 5.95
C THR A 130 2.81 2.19 7.19
N ILE A 131 3.22 1.69 8.35
CA ILE A 131 2.55 1.94 9.63
C ILE A 131 3.39 2.86 10.52
N PRO A 132 2.76 3.72 11.36
CA PRO A 132 3.49 4.53 12.32
C PRO A 132 4.06 3.68 13.45
N THR A 133 5.24 4.05 13.93
CA THR A 133 5.89 3.48 15.10
C THR A 133 6.33 4.60 16.05
N MET A 134 6.75 4.29 17.27
CA MET A 134 7.23 5.30 18.22
C MET A 134 8.50 6.02 17.72
N THR A 135 9.28 5.42 16.83
CA THR A 135 10.54 5.97 16.31
C THR A 135 10.44 6.46 14.87
N GLY A 136 9.25 6.42 14.26
CA GLY A 136 9.06 6.82 12.86
C GLY A 136 8.04 5.97 12.13
N LYS A 137 8.48 5.19 11.14
CA LYS A 137 7.61 4.35 10.30
C LYS A 137 8.24 2.99 10.07
N ALA A 138 7.41 1.96 9.92
CA ALA A 138 7.82 0.63 9.49
C ALA A 138 6.96 0.14 8.33
N VAL A 139 7.51 -0.74 7.50
CA VAL A 139 6.80 -1.44 6.42
C VAL A 139 6.25 -2.73 6.99
N LEU A 140 4.94 -2.94 6.92
CA LEU A 140 4.31 -4.23 7.24
C LEU A 140 4.03 -4.97 5.93
N ILE A 141 4.53 -6.19 5.79
CA ILE A 141 4.42 -7.00 4.57
C ILE A 141 4.35 -8.51 4.88
N ASP A 142 3.36 -9.24 4.44
CA ASP A 142 2.17 -8.95 3.67
C ASP A 142 1.01 -8.51 4.59
N CYS A 143 0.03 -7.82 4.00
CA CYS A 143 -1.09 -7.28 4.74
C CYS A 143 -2.42 -7.51 4.01
N GLY A 144 -2.75 -8.78 3.73
CA GLY A 144 -4.03 -9.18 3.18
C GLY A 144 -4.06 -9.57 1.70
N ALA A 145 -2.90 -9.65 1.03
CA ALA A 145 -2.85 -10.18 -0.34
C ALA A 145 -2.78 -11.72 -0.36
N ASN A 146 -2.13 -12.34 0.64
CA ASN A 146 -1.93 -13.78 0.71
C ASN A 146 -2.26 -14.27 2.12
N ALA A 147 -3.47 -14.79 2.32
CA ALA A 147 -3.91 -15.29 3.64
C ALA A 147 -3.07 -16.48 4.10
N GLU A 148 -2.73 -17.39 3.19
CA GLU A 148 -1.85 -18.52 3.43
C GLU A 148 -0.53 -18.32 2.69
N CYS A 149 0.58 -18.54 3.40
CA CYS A 149 1.92 -18.38 2.90
C CYS A 149 2.78 -19.62 3.08
N THR A 150 3.82 -19.73 2.29
CA THR A 150 4.95 -20.63 2.51
C THR A 150 6.15 -19.83 3.02
N SER A 151 7.15 -20.53 3.57
CA SER A 151 8.40 -19.91 4.00
C SER A 151 9.14 -19.20 2.86
N GLU A 152 8.98 -19.68 1.60
CA GLU A 152 9.49 -19.01 0.39
C GLU A 152 8.81 -17.65 0.15
N TYR A 153 7.48 -17.56 0.37
CA TYR A 153 6.79 -16.28 0.20
C TYR A 153 7.25 -15.27 1.23
N LEU A 154 7.35 -15.68 2.50
CA LEU A 154 7.80 -14.78 3.56
C LEU A 154 9.27 -14.34 3.38
N LEU A 155 10.14 -15.23 2.87
CA LEU A 155 11.49 -14.85 2.47
C LEU A 155 11.45 -13.77 1.39
N GLN A 156 10.67 -13.96 0.33
CA GLN A 156 10.52 -12.97 -0.74
C GLN A 156 9.94 -11.66 -0.21
N PHE A 157 8.96 -11.72 0.69
CA PHE A 157 8.38 -10.50 1.31
C PHE A 157 9.41 -9.73 2.14
N ALA A 158 10.32 -10.42 2.83
CA ALA A 158 11.40 -9.78 3.56
C ALA A 158 12.30 -8.94 2.63
N TYR A 159 12.66 -9.48 1.48
CA TYR A 159 13.43 -8.75 0.46
C TYR A 159 12.63 -7.58 -0.12
N LEU A 160 11.37 -7.82 -0.51
CA LEU A 160 10.50 -6.77 -1.06
C LEU A 160 10.34 -5.62 -0.08
N GLY A 161 10.06 -5.93 1.20
CA GLY A 161 9.94 -4.94 2.27
C GLY A 161 11.25 -4.20 2.53
N SER A 162 12.39 -4.90 2.52
CA SER A 162 13.71 -4.30 2.69
C SER A 162 14.04 -3.31 1.56
N TYR A 163 13.84 -3.70 0.29
CA TYR A 163 14.03 -2.79 -0.85
C TYR A 163 13.07 -1.59 -0.79
N TYR A 164 11.82 -1.80 -0.38
CA TYR A 164 10.87 -0.70 -0.25
C TYR A 164 11.28 0.28 0.86
N ALA A 165 11.67 -0.24 2.01
CA ALA A 165 12.15 0.59 3.12
C ALA A 165 13.41 1.39 2.73
N GLU A 166 14.35 0.76 2.02
CA GLU A 166 15.57 1.42 1.59
C GLU A 166 15.33 2.46 0.48
N LYS A 167 14.66 2.06 -0.61
CA LYS A 167 14.56 2.88 -1.84
C LYS A 167 13.46 3.92 -1.80
N VAL A 168 12.35 3.62 -1.12
CA VAL A 168 11.18 4.52 -1.08
C VAL A 168 11.11 5.31 0.22
N LEU A 169 11.47 4.68 1.36
CA LEU A 169 11.45 5.37 2.65
C LEU A 169 12.81 5.94 3.06
N GLY A 170 13.90 5.62 2.36
CA GLY A 170 15.24 6.13 2.63
C GLY A 170 15.91 5.56 3.89
N ILE A 171 15.46 4.40 4.36
CA ILE A 171 16.01 3.76 5.56
C ILE A 171 17.26 2.95 5.17
N VAL A 172 18.42 3.37 5.64
CA VAL A 172 19.68 2.67 5.35
C VAL A 172 19.76 1.36 6.14
N GLN A 173 20.03 0.24 5.45
CA GLN A 173 20.13 -1.10 6.04
C GLN A 173 18.94 -1.44 6.95
N PRO A 174 17.70 -1.44 6.41
CA PRO A 174 16.49 -1.60 7.22
C PRO A 174 16.50 -2.91 8.01
N ARG A 175 16.17 -2.82 9.29
CA ARG A 175 16.07 -3.96 10.21
C ARG A 175 14.82 -4.76 9.89
N VAL A 176 15.01 -6.02 9.53
CA VAL A 176 13.93 -6.94 9.13
C VAL A 176 13.59 -7.87 10.29
N GLY A 177 12.36 -7.79 10.80
CA GLY A 177 11.82 -8.67 11.85
C GLY A 177 10.73 -9.59 11.31
N LEU A 178 10.74 -10.86 11.74
CA LEU A 178 9.66 -11.81 11.46
C LEU A 178 8.59 -11.71 12.55
N LEU A 179 7.37 -11.30 12.20
CA LEU A 179 6.26 -11.20 13.15
C LEU A 179 5.95 -12.57 13.77
N ASN A 180 6.02 -12.63 15.10
CA ASN A 180 5.86 -13.86 15.85
C ASN A 180 5.24 -13.58 17.23
N ILE A 181 4.93 -14.65 17.97
CA ILE A 181 4.36 -14.65 19.33
C ILE A 181 5.43 -14.57 20.44
N GLY A 182 6.69 -14.49 20.09
CA GLY A 182 7.84 -14.37 21.01
C GLY A 182 9.12 -14.20 20.20
N ALA A 183 10.16 -13.69 20.86
CA ALA A 183 11.44 -13.34 20.23
C ALA A 183 12.36 -14.55 20.00
N GLU A 184 12.17 -15.66 20.72
CA GLU A 184 13.05 -16.82 20.64
C GLU A 184 12.94 -17.52 19.28
N PRO A 185 14.02 -18.07 18.71
CA PRO A 185 14.03 -18.76 17.42
C PRO A 185 13.09 -19.96 17.32
N SER A 186 12.76 -20.60 18.46
CA SER A 186 11.87 -21.76 18.55
C SER A 186 10.38 -21.44 18.57
N LYS A 187 10.02 -20.18 18.71
CA LYS A 187 8.61 -19.75 18.79
C LYS A 187 7.89 -19.80 17.44
N GLY A 188 6.57 -19.86 17.55
CA GLY A 188 5.67 -19.87 16.40
C GLY A 188 5.39 -21.27 15.86
N ASP A 189 4.59 -21.28 14.80
CA ASP A 189 4.21 -22.49 14.06
C ASP A 189 5.35 -22.98 13.13
N THR A 190 5.08 -24.01 12.37
CA THR A 190 6.05 -24.56 11.40
C THR A 190 6.46 -23.51 10.37
N LEU A 191 5.51 -22.76 9.85
CA LEU A 191 5.79 -21.69 8.87
C LEU A 191 6.80 -20.68 9.42
N ARG A 192 6.62 -20.21 10.67
CA ARG A 192 7.50 -19.21 11.30
C ARG A 192 8.90 -19.77 11.55
N ARG A 193 8.99 -21.01 12.05
CA ARG A 193 10.31 -21.64 12.28
C ARG A 193 11.11 -21.87 11.00
N GLU A 194 10.46 -22.36 9.94
CA GLU A 194 11.10 -22.50 8.62
C GLU A 194 11.52 -21.16 8.04
N THR A 195 10.64 -20.16 8.12
CA THR A 195 10.94 -18.80 7.65
C THR A 195 12.09 -18.18 8.42
N TYR A 196 12.12 -18.37 9.76
CA TYR A 196 13.24 -17.88 10.58
C TYR A 196 14.58 -18.44 10.11
N ALA A 197 14.66 -19.76 9.87
CA ALA A 197 15.88 -20.39 9.40
C ALA A 197 16.38 -19.79 8.07
N ARG A 198 15.47 -19.59 7.11
CA ARG A 198 15.77 -18.99 5.80
C ARG A 198 16.20 -17.52 5.89
N LEU A 199 15.51 -16.73 6.71
CA LEU A 199 15.86 -15.32 6.93
C LEU A 199 17.21 -15.19 7.64
N LYS A 200 17.51 -16.08 8.59
CA LYS A 200 18.81 -16.14 9.28
C LYS A 200 19.94 -16.47 8.30
N GLU A 201 19.72 -17.42 7.39
CA GLU A 201 20.67 -17.76 6.33
C GLU A 201 20.91 -16.55 5.41
N ALA A 202 19.85 -15.91 4.90
CA ALA A 202 19.97 -14.71 4.07
C ALA A 202 20.68 -13.55 4.78
N GLY A 203 20.45 -13.39 6.09
CA GLY A 203 21.15 -12.43 6.93
C GLY A 203 22.63 -12.77 7.09
N GLY A 204 22.97 -14.05 7.30
CA GLY A 204 24.35 -14.53 7.37
C GLY A 204 25.14 -14.34 6.08
N GLN A 205 24.46 -14.36 4.93
CA GLN A 205 25.04 -14.05 3.61
C GLN A 205 25.15 -12.54 3.33
N GLY A 206 24.71 -11.68 4.26
CA GLY A 206 24.72 -10.23 4.10
C GLY A 206 23.66 -9.68 3.13
N HIS A 207 22.64 -10.48 2.78
CA HIS A 207 21.60 -10.08 1.86
C HIS A 207 20.47 -9.29 2.54
N LEU A 208 20.25 -9.50 3.83
CA LEU A 208 19.24 -8.85 4.66
C LEU A 208 19.82 -8.51 6.04
N ASN A 209 19.38 -7.41 6.61
CA ASN A 209 19.65 -7.11 8.02
C ASN A 209 18.55 -7.76 8.90
N PHE A 210 18.54 -9.10 8.94
CA PHE A 210 17.56 -9.85 9.72
C PHE A 210 17.91 -9.81 11.21
N ILE A 211 16.97 -9.30 12.01
CA ILE A 211 17.16 -9.13 13.47
C ILE A 211 16.48 -10.22 14.31
N GLY A 212 15.82 -11.19 13.68
CA GLY A 212 15.12 -12.29 14.36
C GLY A 212 13.60 -12.14 14.39
N ASN A 213 12.96 -12.92 15.28
CA ASN A 213 11.54 -12.77 15.55
C ASN A 213 11.24 -11.47 16.27
N ILE A 214 10.07 -10.90 16.02
CA ILE A 214 9.60 -9.68 16.69
C ILE A 214 8.13 -9.81 17.07
N GLU A 215 7.78 -9.39 18.27
CA GLU A 215 6.41 -9.27 18.72
C GLU A 215 5.79 -7.94 18.23
N ALA A 216 4.47 -7.92 18.03
CA ALA A 216 3.77 -6.76 17.51
C ALA A 216 3.97 -5.47 18.35
N ASN A 217 4.00 -5.59 19.69
CA ASN A 217 4.25 -4.47 20.58
C ASN A 217 5.66 -3.89 20.41
N THR A 218 6.68 -4.75 20.28
CA THR A 218 8.07 -4.35 20.05
C THR A 218 8.25 -3.71 18.68
N ALA A 219 7.57 -4.26 17.64
CA ALA A 219 7.56 -3.68 16.31
C ALA A 219 6.99 -2.26 16.31
N LEU A 220 5.85 -2.04 16.99
CA LEU A 220 5.23 -0.71 17.11
C LEU A 220 6.07 0.26 17.98
N ALA A 221 6.87 -0.26 18.92
CA ALA A 221 7.84 0.54 19.64
C ALA A 221 9.06 0.97 18.79
N GLY A 222 9.15 0.55 17.52
CA GLY A 222 10.26 0.86 16.61
C GLY A 222 11.41 -0.15 16.66
N GLY A 223 11.12 -1.38 17.07
CA GLY A 223 12.10 -2.47 17.15
C GLY A 223 12.63 -2.93 15.80
N CYS A 224 11.89 -2.71 14.70
CA CYS A 224 12.30 -3.00 13.33
C CYS A 224 11.73 -1.98 12.34
N ASP A 225 12.24 -2.03 11.09
CA ASP A 225 11.83 -1.14 10.01
C ASP A 225 10.98 -1.88 8.97
N VAL A 226 11.08 -3.21 8.93
CA VAL A 226 10.28 -4.11 8.10
C VAL A 226 9.73 -5.24 8.97
N ILE A 227 8.42 -5.38 8.96
CA ILE A 227 7.67 -6.41 9.70
C ILE A 227 7.17 -7.42 8.68
N VAL A 228 7.76 -8.61 8.67
CA VAL A 228 7.38 -9.70 7.75
C VAL A 228 6.30 -10.55 8.38
N ALA A 229 5.18 -10.72 7.67
CA ALA A 229 4.04 -11.50 8.10
C ALA A 229 3.38 -12.23 6.91
N ASP A 230 2.58 -13.26 7.17
CA ASP A 230 1.56 -13.69 6.22
C ASP A 230 0.42 -12.67 6.17
N GLY A 231 -0.35 -12.68 5.08
CA GLY A 231 -1.40 -11.69 4.88
C GLY A 231 -2.51 -11.72 5.91
N TYR A 232 -2.77 -12.87 6.54
CA TYR A 232 -3.78 -12.98 7.60
C TYR A 232 -3.30 -12.27 8.88
N SER A 233 -2.13 -12.64 9.39
CA SER A 233 -1.56 -12.04 10.60
C SER A 233 -1.25 -10.55 10.41
N GLY A 234 -0.71 -10.17 9.25
CA GLY A 234 -0.42 -8.77 8.94
C GLY A 234 -1.69 -7.92 8.84
N ASN A 235 -2.76 -8.45 8.23
CA ASN A 235 -4.03 -7.72 8.15
C ASN A 235 -4.69 -7.56 9.53
N ILE A 236 -4.63 -8.59 10.40
CA ILE A 236 -5.10 -8.48 11.79
C ILE A 236 -4.31 -7.39 12.52
N MET A 237 -2.98 -7.40 12.42
CA MET A 237 -2.13 -6.38 13.04
C MET A 237 -2.50 -4.97 12.55
N LEU A 238 -2.60 -4.76 11.23
CA LEU A 238 -2.98 -3.47 10.65
C LEU A 238 -4.32 -2.99 11.16
N LYS A 239 -5.36 -3.84 11.08
CA LYS A 239 -6.72 -3.48 11.51
C LYS A 239 -6.82 -3.24 13.02
N SER A 240 -6.02 -3.94 13.82
CA SER A 240 -5.91 -3.69 15.26
C SER A 240 -5.28 -2.33 15.56
N VAL A 241 -4.21 -1.97 14.85
CA VAL A 241 -3.56 -0.64 14.98
C VAL A 241 -4.52 0.47 14.55
N GLU A 242 -5.19 0.32 13.39
CA GLU A 242 -6.19 1.29 12.91
C GLU A 242 -7.37 1.44 13.90
N GLY A 243 -7.85 0.32 14.46
CA GLY A 243 -8.93 0.31 15.44
C GLY A 243 -8.53 0.98 16.75
N ALA A 244 -7.35 0.66 17.28
CA ALA A 244 -6.79 1.29 18.47
C ALA A 244 -6.59 2.81 18.30
N ALA A 245 -6.06 3.23 17.13
CA ALA A 245 -5.88 4.65 16.81
C ALA A 245 -7.22 5.40 16.75
N LYS A 246 -8.27 4.81 16.16
CA LYS A 246 -9.63 5.37 16.14
C LYS A 246 -10.23 5.48 17.55
N LEU A 247 -10.08 4.43 18.36
CA LEU A 247 -10.55 4.39 19.74
C LEU A 247 -9.89 5.50 20.57
N MET A 248 -8.55 5.57 20.56
CA MET A 248 -7.77 6.56 21.29
C MET A 248 -8.12 7.99 20.86
N SER A 249 -8.20 8.24 19.55
CA SER A 249 -8.58 9.56 19.01
C SER A 249 -10.00 9.97 19.43
N GLY A 250 -10.94 9.00 19.43
CA GLY A 250 -12.31 9.23 19.89
C GLY A 250 -12.42 9.58 21.36
N GLU A 251 -11.77 8.83 22.23
CA GLU A 251 -11.75 9.08 23.68
C GLU A 251 -11.02 10.39 24.03
N LEU A 252 -9.90 10.67 23.36
CA LEU A 252 -9.20 11.95 23.54
C LEU A 252 -10.10 13.15 23.16
N LYS A 253 -10.81 13.04 22.03
CA LYS A 253 -11.78 14.07 21.61
C LYS A 253 -12.88 14.26 22.66
N LYS A 254 -13.49 13.18 23.17
CA LYS A 254 -14.51 13.24 24.22
C LYS A 254 -13.97 13.92 25.47
N MET A 255 -12.78 13.54 25.93
CA MET A 255 -12.13 14.12 27.09
C MET A 255 -11.90 15.63 26.93
N LEU A 256 -11.39 16.05 25.77
CA LEU A 256 -11.05 17.45 25.47
C LEU A 256 -12.29 18.33 25.21
N THR A 257 -13.45 17.76 24.91
CA THR A 257 -14.70 18.53 24.66
C THR A 257 -15.68 18.51 25.82
N LYS A 258 -15.37 17.82 26.93
CA LYS A 258 -16.29 17.56 28.06
C LYS A 258 -16.72 18.83 28.83
N SER A 259 -15.87 19.83 28.96
CA SER A 259 -16.13 21.04 29.76
C SER A 259 -15.48 22.28 29.16
N ALA A 260 -15.85 23.48 29.64
CA ALA A 260 -15.22 24.72 29.20
C ALA A 260 -13.70 24.73 29.48
N LYS A 261 -13.26 24.17 30.65
CA LYS A 261 -11.83 24.03 30.96
C LYS A 261 -11.08 23.14 29.98
N THR A 262 -11.66 21.99 29.62
CA THR A 262 -11.02 21.06 28.68
C THR A 262 -11.03 21.59 27.23
N LYS A 263 -12.05 22.39 26.85
CA LYS A 263 -12.07 23.10 25.55
C LYS A 263 -10.98 24.16 25.47
N LEU A 264 -10.69 24.89 26.58
CA LEU A 264 -9.56 25.82 26.63
C LEU A 264 -8.21 25.08 26.51
N ALA A 265 -8.04 23.96 27.21
CA ALA A 265 -6.86 23.10 27.07
C ALA A 265 -6.71 22.58 25.61
N TYR A 266 -7.82 22.21 24.94
CA TYR A 266 -7.79 21.84 23.52
C TYR A 266 -7.24 22.96 22.63
N LEU A 267 -7.63 24.20 22.86
CA LEU A 267 -7.11 25.34 22.07
C LEU A 267 -5.60 25.52 22.24
N LEU A 268 -5.09 25.31 23.46
CA LEU A 268 -3.64 25.40 23.73
C LEU A 268 -2.85 24.24 23.14
N LEU A 269 -3.46 23.07 22.97
CA LEU A 269 -2.83 21.85 22.45
C LEU A 269 -3.12 21.62 20.97
N LYS A 270 -3.83 22.53 20.30
CA LYS A 270 -4.40 22.32 18.96
C LYS A 270 -3.38 21.84 17.94
N ASP A 271 -2.20 22.46 17.90
CA ASP A 271 -1.18 22.14 16.89
C ASP A 271 -0.57 20.75 17.14
N GLY A 272 -0.19 20.44 18.39
CA GLY A 272 0.31 19.10 18.74
C GLY A 272 -0.73 17.99 18.52
N LEU A 273 -2.01 18.29 18.78
CA LEU A 273 -3.10 17.34 18.48
C LEU A 273 -3.33 17.14 16.98
N ALA A 274 -3.12 18.18 16.18
CA ALA A 274 -3.18 18.08 14.72
C ALA A 274 -2.04 17.20 14.20
N ASP A 275 -0.82 17.37 14.69
CA ASP A 275 0.33 16.54 14.32
C ASP A 275 0.13 15.07 14.74
N PHE A 276 -0.36 14.86 15.97
CA PHE A 276 -0.70 13.52 16.46
C PHE A 276 -1.77 12.84 15.61
N LYS A 277 -2.84 13.56 15.25
CA LYS A 277 -3.89 13.05 14.36
C LYS A 277 -3.31 12.72 12.98
N LYS A 278 -2.47 13.58 12.43
CA LYS A 278 -1.83 13.38 11.12
C LYS A 278 -0.92 12.13 11.13
N MET A 279 -0.19 11.89 12.21
CA MET A 279 0.66 10.70 12.36
C MET A 279 -0.17 9.40 12.30
N LEU A 280 -1.39 9.41 12.84
CA LEU A 280 -2.29 8.25 12.90
C LEU A 280 -3.25 8.14 11.70
N ASP A 281 -3.29 9.13 10.80
CA ASP A 281 -4.24 9.15 9.68
C ASP A 281 -3.70 8.34 8.49
N PRO A 282 -4.34 7.22 8.11
CA PRO A 282 -3.93 6.45 6.94
C PRO A 282 -3.94 7.26 5.63
N ASN A 283 -4.77 8.31 5.55
CA ASN A 283 -4.86 9.18 4.36
C ASN A 283 -3.58 10.00 4.12
N GLU A 284 -2.75 10.21 5.16
CA GLU A 284 -1.47 10.90 5.02
C GLU A 284 -0.42 10.06 4.29
N VAL A 285 -0.49 8.74 4.41
CA VAL A 285 0.34 7.82 3.61
C VAL A 285 -0.16 7.79 2.16
N GLY A 286 -1.48 7.80 1.98
CA GLY A 286 -2.16 7.87 0.68
C GLY A 286 -2.55 6.51 0.11
N GLY A 287 -1.80 5.45 0.39
CA GLY A 287 -2.12 4.11 -0.11
C GLY A 287 -1.11 3.06 0.33
N THR A 288 -1.30 1.85 -0.19
CA THR A 288 -0.45 0.69 0.06
C THR A 288 0.16 0.23 -1.25
N ALA A 289 1.48 0.18 -1.35
CA ALA A 289 2.15 -0.35 -2.54
C ALA A 289 1.91 -1.85 -2.67
N LEU A 290 1.58 -2.29 -3.88
CA LEU A 290 1.52 -3.71 -4.24
C LEU A 290 2.88 -4.12 -4.81
N LEU A 291 3.73 -4.65 -3.94
CA LEU A 291 5.09 -5.04 -4.29
C LEU A 291 5.13 -6.39 -5.01
N GLY A 292 6.10 -6.57 -5.89
CA GLY A 292 6.27 -7.78 -6.69
C GLY A 292 5.54 -7.78 -8.03
N ILE A 293 4.80 -6.72 -8.36
CA ILE A 293 4.25 -6.46 -9.70
C ILE A 293 5.30 -5.75 -10.55
N SER A 294 5.32 -6.02 -11.86
CA SER A 294 6.33 -5.51 -12.80
C SER A 294 6.20 -4.01 -13.12
N ARG A 295 5.16 -3.35 -12.64
CA ARG A 295 4.91 -1.90 -12.73
C ARG A 295 4.35 -1.39 -11.41
N PRO A 296 4.49 -0.11 -11.06
CA PRO A 296 3.94 0.46 -9.84
C PRO A 296 2.40 0.37 -9.78
N VAL A 297 1.88 -0.28 -8.75
CA VAL A 297 0.45 -0.35 -8.45
C VAL A 297 0.27 0.00 -6.98
N VAL A 298 -0.64 0.93 -6.70
CA VAL A 298 -0.95 1.39 -5.33
C VAL A 298 -2.43 1.18 -5.06
N LYS A 299 -2.72 0.53 -3.94
CA LYS A 299 -4.07 0.37 -3.40
C LYS A 299 -4.38 1.52 -2.46
N ALA A 300 -5.29 2.41 -2.83
CA ALA A 300 -5.86 3.38 -1.91
C ALA A 300 -6.95 2.74 -1.04
N HIS A 301 -7.20 3.25 0.14
CA HIS A 301 -8.26 2.75 1.03
C HIS A 301 -9.65 2.99 0.41
N GLY A 302 -10.63 2.10 0.64
CA GLY A 302 -12.00 2.27 0.12
C GLY A 302 -12.61 3.62 0.48
N SER A 303 -12.38 4.10 1.70
CA SER A 303 -12.86 5.41 2.18
C SER A 303 -11.90 6.58 1.92
N SER A 304 -11.00 6.47 0.94
CA SER A 304 -10.07 7.55 0.57
C SER A 304 -10.79 8.78 0.08
N ASN A 305 -10.43 9.94 0.63
CA ASN A 305 -10.86 11.25 0.18
C ASN A 305 -9.88 11.82 -0.89
N ALA A 306 -10.16 13.02 -1.39
CA ALA A 306 -9.33 13.67 -2.40
C ALA A 306 -7.86 13.85 -1.97
N ALA A 307 -7.61 14.19 -0.69
CA ALA A 307 -6.25 14.33 -0.17
C ALA A 307 -5.51 12.98 -0.15
N ALA A 308 -6.20 11.89 0.20
CA ALA A 308 -5.64 10.55 0.16
C ALA A 308 -5.25 10.12 -1.27
N PHE A 309 -6.10 10.39 -2.27
CA PHE A 309 -5.76 10.14 -3.68
C PHE A 309 -4.55 10.98 -4.13
N CYS A 310 -4.50 12.26 -3.76
CA CYS A 310 -3.33 13.12 -4.02
C CYS A 310 -2.05 12.53 -3.39
N ASN A 311 -2.12 12.06 -2.16
CA ASN A 311 -0.99 11.39 -1.48
C ASN A 311 -0.65 10.03 -2.12
N ALA A 312 -1.65 9.28 -2.62
CA ALA A 312 -1.42 8.04 -3.37
C ALA A 312 -0.66 8.30 -4.68
N VAL A 313 -0.94 9.42 -5.39
CA VAL A 313 -0.16 9.84 -6.56
C VAL A 313 1.30 10.11 -6.16
N ARG A 314 1.54 10.85 -5.08
CA ARG A 314 2.89 11.08 -4.56
C ARG A 314 3.62 9.77 -4.29
N GLN A 315 2.97 8.82 -3.62
CA GLN A 315 3.55 7.51 -3.31
C GLN A 315 3.83 6.71 -4.59
N THR A 316 2.93 6.73 -5.57
CA THR A 316 3.11 6.04 -6.85
C THR A 316 4.31 6.61 -7.61
N ILE A 317 4.47 7.92 -7.63
CA ILE A 317 5.64 8.61 -8.20
C ILE A 317 6.91 8.14 -7.48
N ALA A 318 6.93 8.17 -6.14
CA ALA A 318 8.09 7.75 -5.36
C ALA A 318 8.49 6.29 -5.65
N VAL A 319 7.52 5.38 -5.79
CA VAL A 319 7.77 3.97 -6.16
C VAL A 319 8.34 3.89 -7.59
N ALA A 320 7.78 4.63 -8.54
CA ALA A 320 8.21 4.61 -9.93
C ALA A 320 9.65 5.17 -10.11
N GLU A 321 9.98 6.26 -9.40
CA GLU A 321 11.31 6.90 -9.46
C GLU A 321 12.39 6.17 -8.67
N SER A 322 12.02 5.37 -7.67
CA SER A 322 12.97 4.69 -6.76
C SER A 322 13.85 3.65 -7.42
N GLY A 323 13.49 3.17 -8.62
CA GLY A 323 14.17 2.06 -9.27
C GLY A 323 13.96 0.68 -8.62
N ILE A 324 13.09 0.59 -7.60
CA ILE A 324 12.86 -0.64 -6.81
C ILE A 324 12.55 -1.87 -7.68
N ILE A 325 11.76 -1.71 -8.75
CA ILE A 325 11.40 -2.82 -9.64
C ILE A 325 12.61 -3.38 -10.37
N ALA A 326 13.51 -2.50 -10.82
CA ALA A 326 14.76 -2.90 -11.47
C ALA A 326 15.68 -3.64 -10.48
N ASP A 327 15.84 -3.11 -9.26
CA ASP A 327 16.67 -3.71 -8.22
C ASP A 327 16.16 -5.09 -7.80
N ILE A 328 14.83 -5.23 -7.60
CA ILE A 328 14.20 -6.52 -7.31
C ILE A 328 14.46 -7.51 -8.47
N THR A 329 14.28 -7.07 -9.72
CA THR A 329 14.46 -7.91 -10.91
C THR A 329 15.90 -8.42 -11.03
N GLN A 330 16.88 -7.57 -10.76
CA GLN A 330 18.31 -7.94 -10.82
C GLN A 330 18.70 -8.89 -9.67
N ASN A 331 18.05 -8.80 -8.52
CA ASN A 331 18.39 -9.57 -7.33
C ASN A 331 17.45 -10.74 -7.03
N VAL A 332 16.53 -11.06 -7.95
CA VAL A 332 15.50 -12.09 -7.73
C VAL A 332 16.08 -13.48 -7.42
N ASP A 333 17.27 -13.78 -7.92
CA ASP A 333 17.92 -15.07 -7.65
C ASP A 333 18.32 -15.27 -6.19
N LYS A 334 18.62 -14.18 -5.47
CA LYS A 334 18.86 -14.20 -4.01
C LYS A 334 17.61 -14.53 -3.20
N MET A 335 16.44 -14.37 -3.80
CA MET A 335 15.11 -14.57 -3.17
C MET A 335 14.54 -15.97 -3.44
N LYS A 336 15.26 -16.81 -4.19
CA LYS A 336 14.84 -18.17 -4.52
C LYS A 336 15.34 -19.14 -3.47
N ILE A 337 14.52 -20.13 -3.17
CA ILE A 337 14.96 -21.28 -2.41
C ILE A 337 15.74 -22.19 -3.36
N THR A 338 17.00 -22.43 -3.05
CA THR A 338 17.76 -23.50 -3.71
C THR A 338 17.15 -24.83 -3.25
N PRO A 339 16.72 -25.74 -4.16
CA PRO A 339 16.33 -27.07 -3.74
C PRO A 339 17.51 -27.70 -2.98
N GLU A 340 17.21 -28.28 -1.82
CA GLU A 340 18.21 -29.14 -1.16
C GLU A 340 18.63 -30.18 -2.20
N LYS A 341 19.94 -30.31 -2.42
CA LYS A 341 20.48 -31.39 -3.22
C LYS A 341 20.34 -32.64 -2.37
N ASP A 342 19.39 -33.53 -2.75
CA ASP A 342 19.29 -34.88 -2.23
C ASP A 342 20.62 -35.64 -2.34
#